data_56ecfd37e49bbd9fc85eb93435ab2a47
#
_entry.id   56ecfd37e49bbd9fc85eb93435ab2a47
#
_cell.length_a   1.000
_cell.length_b   1.000
_cell.length_c   1.000
_cell.angle_alpha   90.00
_cell.angle_beta   90.00
_cell.angle_gamma   90.00
#
_symmetry.space_group_name_H-M   'P 1'
#
loop_
_entity.id
_entity.type
_entity.pdbx_description
1 polymer ?
#
loop_
_entity_poly.entity_id
_entity_poly.type
_entity_poly.pdbx_seq_one_letter_code
_entity_poly.pdbx_strand_id
1 'polypeptide(L)'
;TGCTAFAHAAQKAGVLADFRLWNLDGAQTKGLHDRNAEILERLHAAFPGVWKKNTWGWRLENGVFVSFGERFDWPDEQAEERGNSGYCRALFDQIAVLSDGTVVPCCLDHEGTLALGNLFRQELSDILASPLARAIREGFEKGERAAALCRRCGYAERFGSR
;
A
#
# COMPACT_ATOMS: atom_id res chain seq x y z
N THR A 1 -7.01 -20.67 -14.08
CA THR A 1 -5.87 -20.47 -13.19
C THR A 1 -6.30 -20.38 -11.73
N GLY A 2 -5.39 -20.64 -10.76
CA GLY A 2 -5.71 -20.62 -9.33
C GLY A 2 -6.36 -19.31 -8.86
N CYS A 3 -5.91 -18.15 -9.35
CA CYS A 3 -6.46 -16.85 -8.92
C CYS A 3 -7.94 -16.65 -9.34
N THR A 4 -8.34 -17.08 -10.53
CA THR A 4 -9.74 -16.95 -10.98
C THR A 4 -10.65 -17.95 -10.23
N ALA A 5 -10.17 -19.17 -9.98
CA ALA A 5 -10.89 -20.15 -9.16
C ALA A 5 -11.06 -19.64 -7.71
N PHE A 6 -10.03 -19.04 -7.15
CA PHE A 6 -10.10 -18.40 -5.83
C PHE A 6 -11.13 -17.27 -5.80
N ALA A 7 -11.14 -16.37 -6.80
CA ALA A 7 -12.10 -15.27 -6.85
C ALA A 7 -13.55 -15.76 -6.94
N HIS A 8 -13.83 -16.84 -7.70
CA HIS A 8 -15.16 -17.45 -7.72
C HIS A 8 -15.54 -18.08 -6.38
N ALA A 9 -14.59 -18.72 -5.69
CA ALA A 9 -14.84 -19.28 -4.36
C ALA A 9 -15.10 -18.17 -3.32
N ALA A 10 -14.30 -17.11 -3.35
CA ALA A 10 -14.48 -15.92 -2.50
C ALA A 10 -15.86 -15.28 -2.71
N GLN A 11 -16.26 -15.09 -3.97
CA GLN A 11 -17.58 -14.54 -4.32
C GLN A 11 -18.71 -15.39 -3.75
N LYS A 12 -18.64 -16.72 -3.89
CA LYS A 12 -19.64 -17.64 -3.31
C LYS A 12 -19.70 -17.57 -1.78
N ALA A 13 -18.59 -17.28 -1.14
CA ALA A 13 -18.50 -17.10 0.31
C ALA A 13 -18.88 -15.68 0.78
N GLY A 14 -19.29 -14.78 -0.12
CA GLY A 14 -19.61 -13.39 0.21
C GLY A 14 -18.37 -12.52 0.51
N VAL A 15 -17.18 -12.98 0.13
CA VAL A 15 -15.92 -12.26 0.32
C VAL A 15 -15.55 -11.50 -0.96
N LEU A 16 -15.10 -10.26 -0.82
CA LEU A 16 -14.65 -9.45 -1.94
C LEU A 16 -13.30 -9.94 -2.46
N ALA A 17 -13.14 -9.99 -3.77
CA ALA A 17 -11.89 -10.30 -4.45
C ALA A 17 -11.50 -9.17 -5.40
N ASP A 18 -10.27 -8.68 -5.31
CA ASP A 18 -9.73 -7.63 -6.18
C ASP A 18 -8.41 -8.10 -6.83
N PHE A 19 -8.41 -8.15 -8.16
CA PHE A 19 -7.20 -8.37 -8.95
C PHE A 19 -6.47 -7.05 -9.12
N ARG A 20 -5.49 -6.78 -8.28
CA ARG A 20 -4.74 -5.54 -8.34
C ARG A 20 -3.54 -5.64 -9.27
N LEU A 21 -3.60 -4.91 -10.39
CA LEU A 21 -2.53 -4.84 -11.36
C LEU A 21 -1.61 -3.65 -11.03
N TRP A 22 -0.33 -3.95 -10.81
CA TRP A 22 0.68 -2.93 -10.53
C TRP A 22 1.35 -2.51 -11.83
N ASN A 23 1.24 -1.24 -12.20
CA ASN A 23 1.94 -0.68 -13.33
C ASN A 23 3.40 -0.42 -12.98
N LEU A 24 4.30 -0.69 -13.93
CA LEU A 24 5.73 -0.54 -13.72
C LEU A 24 6.18 0.92 -13.77
N ASP A 25 5.54 1.74 -14.62
CA ASP A 25 6.01 3.07 -14.99
C ASP A 25 5.08 4.19 -14.51
N GLY A 26 4.34 3.97 -13.44
CA GLY A 26 3.48 4.96 -12.81
C GLY A 26 2.12 5.17 -13.49
N ALA A 27 1.46 6.29 -13.20
CA ALA A 27 0.08 6.56 -13.57
C ALA A 27 -0.14 6.65 -15.09
N GLN A 28 0.86 7.11 -15.84
CA GLN A 28 0.76 7.30 -17.29
C GLN A 28 0.65 5.99 -18.06
N THR A 29 1.16 4.90 -17.49
CA THR A 29 1.09 3.55 -18.09
C THR A 29 -0.01 2.70 -17.49
N LYS A 30 -0.85 3.29 -16.66
CA LYS A 30 -1.94 2.61 -15.97
C LYS A 30 -2.85 1.89 -16.96
N GLY A 31 -2.91 0.56 -16.84
CA GLY A 31 -3.67 -0.31 -17.74
C GLY A 31 -3.01 -0.58 -19.10
N LEU A 32 -1.82 -0.02 -19.37
CA LEU A 32 -1.14 -0.13 -20.66
C LEU A 32 0.11 -1.03 -20.63
N HIS A 33 0.45 -1.61 -19.48
CA HIS A 33 1.59 -2.53 -19.39
C HIS A 33 1.36 -3.77 -20.27
N ASP A 34 2.39 -4.28 -20.95
CA ASP A 34 2.30 -5.38 -21.91
C ASP A 34 1.54 -6.61 -21.39
N ARG A 35 1.81 -6.98 -20.14
CA ARG A 35 1.13 -8.12 -19.50
C ARG A 35 -0.30 -7.82 -19.05
N ASN A 36 -0.69 -6.56 -18.92
CA ASN A 36 -2.06 -6.21 -18.52
C ASN A 36 -3.08 -6.65 -19.58
N ALA A 37 -2.75 -6.55 -20.87
CA ALA A 37 -3.64 -7.00 -21.95
C ALA A 37 -3.94 -8.50 -21.83
N GLU A 38 -2.90 -9.33 -21.68
CA GLU A 38 -3.05 -10.78 -21.49
C GLU A 38 -3.86 -11.12 -20.23
N ILE A 39 -3.58 -10.44 -19.11
CA ILE A 39 -4.29 -10.66 -17.85
C ILE A 39 -5.76 -10.29 -17.99
N LEU A 40 -6.07 -9.14 -18.59
CA LEU A 40 -7.45 -8.68 -18.80
C LEU A 40 -8.21 -9.62 -19.74
N GLU A 41 -7.60 -10.13 -20.79
CA GLU A 41 -8.19 -11.14 -21.67
C GLU A 41 -8.57 -12.41 -20.89
N ARG A 42 -7.67 -12.91 -20.05
CA ARG A 42 -7.93 -14.07 -19.17
C ARG A 42 -9.03 -13.79 -18.15
N LEU A 43 -9.10 -12.58 -17.64
CA LEU A 43 -10.17 -12.16 -16.72
C LEU A 43 -11.51 -12.06 -17.48
N HIS A 44 -11.54 -11.54 -18.71
CA HIS A 44 -12.73 -11.53 -19.55
C HIS A 44 -13.24 -12.94 -19.87
N ALA A 45 -12.34 -13.87 -20.13
CA ALA A 45 -12.71 -15.28 -20.33
C ALA A 45 -13.30 -15.93 -19.07
N ALA A 46 -12.82 -15.56 -17.88
CA ALA A 46 -13.29 -16.11 -16.62
C ALA A 46 -14.57 -15.40 -16.09
N PHE A 47 -14.75 -14.14 -16.43
CA PHE A 47 -15.86 -13.26 -16.02
C PHE A 47 -16.45 -12.59 -17.27
N PRO A 48 -17.23 -13.31 -18.09
CA PRO A 48 -17.65 -12.87 -19.43
C PRO A 48 -18.77 -11.82 -19.42
N GLY A 49 -19.28 -11.43 -18.26
CA GLY A 49 -20.31 -10.41 -18.12
C GLY A 49 -19.88 -9.00 -18.53
N VAL A 50 -20.81 -8.05 -18.49
CA VAL A 50 -20.50 -6.63 -18.74
C VAL A 50 -19.80 -6.03 -17.55
N TRP A 51 -18.55 -5.68 -17.71
CA TRP A 51 -17.77 -5.01 -16.67
C TRP A 51 -18.21 -3.57 -16.47
N LYS A 52 -18.37 -3.18 -15.23
CA LYS A 52 -18.76 -1.81 -14.86
C LYS A 52 -17.56 -1.02 -14.39
N LYS A 53 -17.24 0.07 -15.09
CA LYS A 53 -16.13 0.96 -14.71
C LYS A 53 -16.38 1.61 -13.33
N ASN A 54 -15.33 1.70 -12.52
CA ASN A 54 -15.31 2.45 -11.26
C ASN A 54 -14.04 3.35 -11.21
N THR A 55 -13.83 4.04 -10.11
CA THR A 55 -12.73 5.01 -9.95
C THR A 55 -11.34 4.35 -10.11
N TRP A 56 -11.17 3.09 -9.72
CA TRP A 56 -9.88 2.42 -9.64
C TRP A 56 -9.66 1.34 -10.71
N GLY A 57 -10.70 1.04 -11.50
CA GLY A 57 -10.66 -0.02 -12.50
C GLY A 57 -12.05 -0.45 -12.94
N TRP A 58 -12.38 -1.72 -12.78
CA TRP A 58 -13.70 -2.28 -13.12
C TRP A 58 -14.21 -3.25 -12.06
N ARG A 59 -15.52 -3.28 -11.91
CA ARG A 59 -16.24 -4.39 -11.29
C ARG A 59 -16.55 -5.42 -12.38
N LEU A 60 -16.04 -6.63 -12.24
CA LEU A 60 -16.22 -7.75 -13.18
C LEU A 60 -17.58 -8.39 -12.97
N GLU A 61 -17.84 -8.74 -11.71
CA GLU A 61 -19.10 -9.33 -11.22
C GLU A 61 -19.39 -8.81 -9.81
N ASN A 62 -20.46 -9.29 -9.18
CA ASN A 62 -20.76 -8.94 -7.80
C ASN A 62 -19.66 -9.47 -6.87
N GLY A 63 -19.00 -8.58 -6.14
CA GLY A 63 -17.90 -8.92 -5.23
C GLY A 63 -16.55 -9.17 -5.89
N VAL A 64 -16.44 -9.09 -7.24
CA VAL A 64 -15.15 -9.28 -7.95
C VAL A 64 -14.77 -8.03 -8.73
N PHE A 65 -13.53 -7.60 -8.52
CA PHE A 65 -12.99 -6.36 -9.07
C PHE A 65 -11.63 -6.58 -9.75
N VAL A 66 -11.27 -5.67 -10.64
CA VAL A 66 -9.90 -5.46 -11.08
C VAL A 66 -9.55 -3.99 -10.90
N SER A 67 -8.43 -3.73 -10.25
CA SER A 67 -7.94 -2.38 -10.00
C SER A 67 -6.51 -2.20 -10.51
N PHE A 68 -6.12 -0.93 -10.72
CA PHE A 68 -4.79 -0.58 -11.17
C PHE A 68 -4.09 0.27 -10.10
N GLY A 69 -2.82 -0.03 -9.85
CA GLY A 69 -1.99 0.72 -8.92
C GLY A 69 -0.67 1.13 -9.57
N GLU A 70 -0.15 2.25 -9.14
CA GLU A 70 1.19 2.65 -9.53
C GLU A 70 2.21 1.85 -8.74
N ARG A 71 3.24 1.37 -9.43
CA ARG A 71 4.42 0.81 -8.76
C ARG A 71 5.14 1.92 -8.03
N PHE A 72 5.73 1.57 -6.91
CA PHE A 72 6.66 2.41 -6.16
C PHE A 72 7.80 1.54 -5.64
N ASP A 73 8.93 2.15 -5.34
CA ASP A 73 10.03 1.46 -4.69
C ASP A 73 9.76 1.38 -3.19
N TRP A 74 9.83 0.16 -2.67
CA TRP A 74 9.69 -0.09 -1.24
C TRP A 74 10.80 0.62 -0.48
N PRO A 75 10.53 1.11 0.73
CA PRO A 75 11.59 1.65 1.56
C PRO A 75 12.61 0.57 1.89
N ASP A 76 13.89 0.91 1.72
CA ASP A 76 15.02 0.04 1.99
C ASP A 76 16.12 0.88 2.64
N GLU A 77 16.67 0.41 3.77
CA GLU A 77 17.72 1.12 4.51
C GLU A 77 19.01 1.30 3.69
N GLN A 78 19.27 0.42 2.73
CA GLN A 78 20.43 0.44 1.86
C GLN A 78 20.22 1.27 0.59
N ALA A 79 18.96 1.65 0.27
CA ALA A 79 18.68 2.47 -0.88
C ALA A 79 19.17 3.91 -0.68
N GLU A 80 19.43 4.60 -1.78
CA GLU A 80 19.75 6.03 -1.75
C GLU A 80 18.58 6.86 -1.20
N GLU A 81 18.90 7.94 -0.49
CA GLU A 81 17.87 8.87 -0.02
C GLU A 81 17.27 9.65 -1.19
N ARG A 82 15.94 9.70 -1.23
CA ARG A 82 15.16 10.43 -2.23
C ARG A 82 14.90 11.90 -1.84
N GLY A 83 15.30 12.26 -0.62
CA GLY A 83 15.15 13.60 -0.06
C GLY A 83 14.44 13.61 1.28
N ASN A 84 14.63 14.70 2.01
CA ASN A 84 14.10 14.90 3.35
C ASN A 84 12.78 15.71 3.38
N SER A 85 12.36 16.30 2.27
CA SER A 85 11.13 17.07 2.18
C SER A 85 9.96 16.22 1.71
N GLY A 86 8.79 16.40 2.30
CA GLY A 86 7.55 15.76 1.89
C GLY A 86 6.65 15.38 3.04
N TYR A 87 5.43 14.96 2.69
CA TYR A 87 4.38 14.54 3.60
C TYR A 87 4.11 13.04 3.44
N CYS A 88 3.59 12.41 4.48
CA CYS A 88 3.04 11.06 4.42
C CYS A 88 1.91 10.91 5.44
N ARG A 89 1.03 9.92 5.24
CA ARG A 89 -0.09 9.62 6.13
C ARG A 89 0.26 8.67 7.28
N ALA A 90 1.49 8.19 7.33
CA ALA A 90 1.98 7.36 8.44
C ALA A 90 1.78 8.07 9.78
N LEU A 91 1.27 7.35 10.79
CA LEU A 91 0.91 7.86 12.12
C LEU A 91 -0.23 8.90 12.17
N PHE A 92 -0.84 9.23 11.03
CA PHE A 92 -2.07 10.04 11.00
C PHE A 92 -3.30 9.16 10.76
N ASP A 93 -3.28 8.39 9.66
CA ASP A 93 -4.42 7.58 9.24
C ASP A 93 -4.16 6.08 9.45
N GLN A 94 -2.91 5.70 9.69
CA GLN A 94 -2.50 4.30 9.77
C GLN A 94 -1.29 4.08 10.67
N ILE A 95 -1.23 2.90 11.22
CA ILE A 95 -0.06 2.23 11.78
C ILE A 95 -0.06 0.79 11.26
N ALA A 96 1.01 0.06 11.47
CA ALA A 96 0.99 -1.38 11.28
C ALA A 96 1.52 -2.10 12.53
N VAL A 97 1.08 -3.35 12.70
CA VAL A 97 1.53 -4.23 13.77
C VAL A 97 2.08 -5.50 13.12
N LEU A 98 3.31 -5.83 13.42
CA LEU A 98 3.97 -7.04 12.96
C LEU A 98 3.51 -8.26 13.79
N SER A 99 3.79 -9.45 13.30
CA SER A 99 3.32 -10.69 13.93
C SER A 99 3.85 -10.93 15.35
N ASP A 100 4.96 -10.30 15.70
CA ASP A 100 5.59 -10.33 17.03
C ASP A 100 5.07 -9.22 17.96
N GLY A 101 4.04 -8.46 17.55
CA GLY A 101 3.47 -7.35 18.29
C GLY A 101 4.21 -6.01 18.12
N THR A 102 5.27 -5.95 17.32
CA THR A 102 6.00 -4.71 17.04
C THR A 102 5.10 -3.73 16.28
N VAL A 103 4.99 -2.50 16.78
CA VAL A 103 4.24 -1.42 16.13
C VAL A 103 5.20 -0.58 15.30
N VAL A 104 4.81 -0.33 14.05
CA VAL A 104 5.58 0.46 13.07
C VAL A 104 4.72 1.58 12.47
N PRO A 105 5.31 2.65 11.92
CA PRO A 105 4.57 3.81 11.43
C PRO A 105 3.59 3.52 10.29
N CYS A 106 3.89 2.52 9.45
CA CYS A 106 3.05 2.14 8.31
C CYS A 106 3.37 0.71 7.86
N CYS A 107 2.50 0.14 7.02
CA CYS A 107 2.63 -1.23 6.50
C CYS A 107 3.83 -1.45 5.54
N LEU A 108 4.54 -0.39 5.14
CA LEU A 108 5.73 -0.52 4.29
C LEU A 108 7.01 -0.79 5.09
N ASP A 109 6.98 -0.56 6.39
CA ASP A 109 8.07 -0.93 7.30
C ASP A 109 7.87 -2.37 7.80
N HIS A 110 7.97 -3.31 6.87
CA HIS A 110 7.71 -4.72 7.15
C HIS A 110 8.83 -5.42 7.93
N GLU A 111 10.03 -4.83 7.95
CA GLU A 111 11.18 -5.31 8.72
C GLU A 111 11.21 -4.76 10.16
N GLY A 112 10.36 -3.78 10.49
CA GLY A 112 10.35 -3.17 11.80
C GLY A 112 11.51 -2.22 12.08
N THR A 113 12.11 -1.67 11.03
CA THR A 113 13.23 -0.71 11.12
C THR A 113 12.90 0.50 11.98
N LEU A 114 11.66 0.99 11.92
CA LEU A 114 11.16 2.09 12.72
C LEU A 114 10.23 1.60 13.85
N ALA A 115 10.66 0.57 14.59
CA ALA A 115 9.89 0.05 15.71
C ALA A 115 9.57 1.15 16.72
N LEU A 116 8.29 1.41 16.94
CA LEU A 116 7.79 2.42 17.88
C LEU A 116 7.63 1.86 19.30
N GLY A 117 7.38 0.57 19.40
CA GLY A 117 7.14 -0.18 20.62
C GLY A 117 6.51 -1.54 20.31
N ASN A 118 6.02 -2.25 21.35
CA ASN A 118 5.45 -3.58 21.18
C ASN A 118 4.18 -3.74 22.02
N LEU A 119 3.07 -4.14 21.39
CA LEU A 119 1.74 -4.27 22.04
C LEU A 119 1.66 -5.39 23.10
N PHE A 120 2.59 -6.33 23.10
CA PHE A 120 2.64 -7.35 24.15
C PHE A 120 3.29 -6.82 25.45
N ARG A 121 3.83 -5.59 25.43
CA ARG A 121 4.59 -5.01 26.54
C ARG A 121 4.12 -3.61 26.94
N GLN A 122 3.37 -2.92 26.10
CA GLN A 122 3.04 -1.50 26.25
C GLN A 122 1.63 -1.22 25.72
N GLU A 123 0.98 -0.23 26.31
CA GLU A 123 -0.28 0.29 25.77
C GLU A 123 -0.05 1.05 24.47
N LEU A 124 -1.00 0.96 23.53
CA LEU A 124 -0.89 1.63 22.23
C LEU A 124 -0.70 3.15 22.37
N SER A 125 -1.36 3.76 23.34
CA SER A 125 -1.22 5.19 23.63
C SER A 125 0.21 5.60 23.95
N ASP A 126 0.93 4.77 24.72
CA ASP A 126 2.32 5.03 25.10
C ASP A 126 3.26 4.84 23.92
N ILE A 127 3.00 3.81 23.09
CA ILE A 127 3.73 3.57 21.87
C ILE A 127 3.61 4.76 20.90
N LEU A 128 2.39 5.27 20.72
CA LEU A 128 2.13 6.43 19.85
C LEU A 128 2.64 7.75 20.43
N ALA A 129 2.90 7.81 21.73
CA ALA A 129 3.55 8.92 22.41
C ALA A 129 5.08 8.77 22.49
N SER A 130 5.66 7.71 21.92
CA SER A 130 7.11 7.49 21.92
C SER A 130 7.87 8.64 21.23
N PRO A 131 9.14 8.89 21.59
CA PRO A 131 9.93 9.95 20.97
C PRO A 131 10.02 9.80 19.45
N LEU A 132 10.17 8.58 18.94
CA LEU A 132 10.25 8.32 17.49
C LEU A 132 8.91 8.59 16.79
N ALA A 133 7.78 8.15 17.37
CA ALA A 133 6.45 8.41 16.81
C ALA A 133 6.16 9.92 16.73
N ARG A 134 6.50 10.67 17.78
CA ARG A 134 6.36 12.13 17.78
C ARG A 134 7.26 12.79 16.74
N ALA A 135 8.53 12.43 16.67
CA ALA A 135 9.46 13.00 15.71
C ALA A 135 9.01 12.78 14.25
N ILE A 136 8.50 11.59 13.92
CA ILE A 136 7.98 11.29 12.58
C ILE A 136 6.73 12.13 12.29
N ARG A 137 5.77 12.21 13.21
CA ARG A 137 4.54 13.00 13.06
C ARG A 137 4.83 14.47 12.90
N GLU A 138 5.61 15.06 13.81
CA GLU A 138 6.01 16.47 13.76
C GLU A 138 6.81 16.81 12.51
N GLY A 139 7.66 15.90 12.06
CA GLY A 139 8.37 16.04 10.80
C GLY A 139 7.39 16.18 9.63
N PHE A 140 6.45 15.27 9.48
CA PHE A 140 5.46 15.33 8.41
C PHE A 140 4.53 16.57 8.52
N GLU A 141 4.20 17.03 9.72
CA GLU A 141 3.47 18.28 9.91
C GLU A 141 4.23 19.51 9.37
N LYS A 142 5.55 19.48 9.45
CA LYS A 142 6.47 20.51 8.91
C LYS A 142 6.87 20.28 7.45
N GLY A 143 6.37 19.21 6.82
CA GLY A 143 6.76 18.82 5.47
C GLY A 143 8.13 18.15 5.38
N GLU A 144 8.59 17.53 6.47
CA GLU A 144 9.90 16.89 6.58
C GLU A 144 9.77 15.38 6.81
N ARG A 145 10.62 14.59 6.18
CA ARG A 145 10.76 13.14 6.38
C ARG A 145 11.80 12.87 7.46
N ALA A 146 11.43 12.99 8.74
CA ALA A 146 12.36 12.91 9.87
C ALA A 146 13.10 11.56 9.96
N ALA A 147 12.44 10.44 9.66
CA ALA A 147 13.05 9.11 9.74
C ALA A 147 13.83 8.74 8.47
N ALA A 148 14.98 8.07 8.64
CA ALA A 148 15.86 7.67 7.54
C ALA A 148 15.15 6.78 6.51
N LEU A 149 14.36 5.80 6.96
CA LEU A 149 13.58 4.93 6.07
C LEU A 149 12.54 5.71 5.27
N CYS A 150 11.90 6.73 5.88
CA CYS A 150 10.93 7.59 5.20
C CYS A 150 11.58 8.43 4.08
N ARG A 151 12.84 8.82 4.23
CA ARG A 151 13.60 9.52 3.19
C ARG A 151 13.94 8.65 1.98
N ARG A 152 13.89 7.33 2.14
CA ARG A 152 14.17 6.33 1.08
C ARG A 152 12.90 5.73 0.47
N CYS A 153 11.72 6.13 0.96
CA CYS A 153 10.45 5.56 0.55
C CYS A 153 9.90 6.18 -0.73
N GLY A 154 9.81 5.42 -1.81
CA GLY A 154 9.20 5.86 -3.06
C GLY A 154 7.70 6.08 -2.96
N TYR A 155 7.01 5.41 -2.04
CA TYR A 155 5.57 5.63 -1.82
C TYR A 155 5.25 7.04 -1.29
N ALA A 156 6.15 7.62 -0.50
CA ALA A 156 5.96 8.96 0.06
C ALA A 156 5.96 10.07 -1.02
N GLU A 157 6.52 9.82 -2.20
CA GLU A 157 6.51 10.78 -3.33
C GLU A 157 5.10 11.07 -3.86
N ARG A 158 4.14 10.18 -3.60
CA ARG A 158 2.73 10.32 -4.03
C ARG A 158 1.97 11.43 -3.34
N PHE A 159 2.44 11.86 -2.18
CA PHE A 159 1.71 12.84 -1.36
C PHE A 159 2.14 14.29 -1.62
N GLY A 160 3.20 14.50 -2.41
CA GLY A 160 3.70 15.84 -2.72
C GLY A 160 4.28 16.58 -1.50
N SER A 161 4.66 17.84 -1.71
CA SER A 161 4.90 18.80 -0.62
C SER A 161 3.57 19.45 -0.25
N ARG A 162 3.30 19.58 1.04
CA ARG A 162 2.19 20.41 1.54
C ARG A 162 2.45 21.87 1.25
#